data_7c8c7e8aa9845d6882b7c24ca44cc787
#
_entry.id   7c8c7e8aa9845d6882b7c24ca44cc787
#
_cell.length_a   1.000
_cell.length_b   1.000
_cell.length_c   1.000
_cell.angle_alpha   90.00
_cell.angle_beta   90.00
_cell.angle_gamma   90.00
#
_symmetry.space_group_name_H-M   'P 1'
#
loop_
_entity.id
_entity.type
_entity.pdbx_description
1 polymer ?
#
loop_
_entity_poly.entity_id
_entity_poly.type
_entity_poly.pdbx_seq_one_letter_code
_entity_poly.pdbx_strand_id
1 'polypeptide(L)'
;ATSLDALLFVMADDERTAKRKRSVSPNEPARNAMEKLAETRAGGTYVPPARLRALMDDAARADPSSATFQRMNWEALRKSITGLVNKVAADNIKHIVLDLFAGANLIRGRGLFCRSIMHAQELSLHFTPVFAALAAIINTKLPFVGELLVHRLVSQFRRSFRRNDKPKCHATLQFLAHLVNQRVVHELLALEILVLLLEHPT
;
A
#
# COMPACT_ATOMS: atom_id res chain seq x y z
N ALA A 1 -48.75 -58.43 0.42
CA ALA A 1 -47.30 -58.20 0.11
C ALA A 1 -47.10 -57.15 -0.95
N THR A 2 -47.70 -55.94 -0.85
CA THR A 2 -47.54 -54.90 -1.86
C THR A 2 -47.66 -53.48 -1.30
N SER A 3 -47.68 -53.31 0.02
CA SER A 3 -47.81 -51.97 0.60
C SER A 3 -46.59 -51.49 1.41
N LEU A 4 -45.74 -52.39 1.84
CA LEU A 4 -44.55 -52.03 2.63
C LEU A 4 -43.33 -51.72 1.77
N ASP A 5 -43.18 -52.38 0.61
CA ASP A 5 -42.04 -52.13 -0.29
C ASP A 5 -42.13 -50.79 -1.03
N ALA A 6 -43.37 -50.34 -1.32
CA ALA A 6 -43.60 -49.01 -1.91
C ALA A 6 -43.32 -47.86 -0.92
N LEU A 7 -43.59 -48.05 0.35
CA LEU A 7 -43.31 -47.07 1.41
C LEU A 7 -41.80 -46.97 1.70
N LEU A 8 -41.07 -48.08 1.66
CA LEU A 8 -39.63 -48.12 1.83
C LEU A 8 -38.88 -47.47 0.61
N PHE A 9 -39.42 -47.60 -0.59
CA PHE A 9 -38.85 -46.97 -1.80
C PHE A 9 -39.04 -45.46 -1.79
N VAL A 10 -40.21 -44.95 -1.35
CA VAL A 10 -40.46 -43.50 -1.24
C VAL A 10 -39.62 -42.86 -0.12
N MET A 11 -39.39 -43.56 0.99
CA MET A 11 -38.51 -43.03 2.08
C MET A 11 -37.04 -43.07 1.72
N ALA A 12 -36.60 -43.97 0.85
CA ALA A 12 -35.21 -44.01 0.35
C ALA A 12 -34.88 -42.90 -0.65
N ASP A 13 -35.87 -42.43 -1.42
CA ASP A 13 -35.70 -41.30 -2.34
C ASP A 13 -35.70 -39.95 -1.62
N ASP A 14 -36.42 -39.82 -0.49
CA ASP A 14 -36.36 -38.59 0.32
C ASP A 14 -35.01 -38.43 1.06
N GLU A 15 -34.39 -39.52 1.51
CA GLU A 15 -33.04 -39.45 2.06
C GLU A 15 -31.96 -39.15 1.02
N ARG A 16 -32.13 -39.55 -0.23
CA ARG A 16 -31.20 -39.24 -1.33
C ARG A 16 -31.33 -37.79 -1.81
N THR A 17 -32.53 -37.22 -1.78
CA THR A 17 -32.75 -35.79 -2.09
C THR A 17 -32.34 -34.89 -0.96
N ALA A 18 -32.43 -35.31 0.31
CA ALA A 18 -31.93 -34.57 1.47
C ALA A 18 -30.39 -34.52 1.54
N LYS A 19 -29.67 -35.58 1.09
CA LYS A 19 -28.20 -35.58 1.01
C LYS A 19 -27.64 -34.74 -0.15
N ARG A 20 -28.44 -34.27 -1.08
CA ARG A 20 -28.01 -33.42 -2.21
C ARG A 20 -28.19 -31.94 -1.99
N LYS A 21 -28.86 -31.51 -0.93
CA LYS A 21 -28.78 -30.15 -0.40
C LYS A 21 -27.52 -30.02 0.48
N ARG A 22 -26.33 -30.09 -0.13
CA ARG A 22 -25.12 -29.53 0.49
C ARG A 22 -25.49 -28.13 0.94
N SER A 23 -25.41 -27.90 2.22
CA SER A 23 -25.47 -26.57 2.79
C SER A 23 -24.39 -25.73 2.11
N VAL A 24 -24.79 -24.97 1.08
CA VAL A 24 -23.93 -23.93 0.51
C VAL A 24 -23.74 -22.96 1.65
N SER A 25 -22.57 -22.97 2.27
CA SER A 25 -22.26 -22.02 3.30
C SER A 25 -22.38 -20.63 2.69
N PRO A 26 -22.98 -19.64 3.40
CA PRO A 26 -23.18 -18.29 2.81
C PRO A 26 -21.89 -17.64 2.33
N ASN A 27 -20.73 -18.21 2.63
CA ASN A 27 -19.39 -17.73 2.31
C ASN A 27 -18.78 -18.32 1.01
N GLU A 28 -19.44 -19.32 0.38
CA GLU A 28 -18.90 -20.00 -0.81
C GLU A 28 -18.85 -19.09 -2.05
N PRO A 29 -19.87 -18.25 -2.38
CA PRO A 29 -19.81 -17.35 -3.51
C PRO A 29 -18.73 -16.25 -3.34
N ALA A 30 -18.48 -15.81 -2.13
CA ALA A 30 -17.45 -14.82 -1.85
C ALA A 30 -16.02 -15.40 -1.94
N ARG A 31 -15.82 -16.64 -1.50
CA ARG A 31 -14.55 -17.37 -1.69
C ARG A 31 -14.25 -17.58 -3.16
N ASN A 32 -15.23 -17.98 -3.95
CA ASN A 32 -15.08 -18.17 -5.39
C ASN A 32 -14.81 -16.86 -6.14
N ALA A 33 -15.38 -15.73 -5.69
CA ALA A 33 -15.11 -14.40 -6.24
C ALA A 33 -13.66 -13.94 -5.93
N MET A 34 -13.19 -14.22 -4.72
CA MET A 34 -11.82 -13.89 -4.29
C MET A 34 -10.77 -14.75 -5.01
N GLU A 35 -11.03 -16.02 -5.22
CA GLU A 35 -10.17 -16.95 -5.94
C GLU A 35 -10.04 -16.54 -7.41
N LYS A 36 -11.14 -16.19 -8.06
CA LYS A 36 -11.15 -15.62 -9.42
C LYS A 36 -10.39 -14.30 -9.53
N LEU A 37 -10.44 -13.44 -8.49
CA LEU A 37 -9.65 -12.20 -8.43
C LEU A 37 -8.15 -12.47 -8.26
N ALA A 38 -7.77 -13.49 -7.51
CA ALA A 38 -6.38 -13.91 -7.37
C ALA A 38 -5.82 -14.47 -8.69
N GLU A 39 -6.62 -15.28 -9.40
CA GLU A 39 -6.26 -15.83 -10.72
C GLU A 39 -6.09 -14.75 -11.79
N THR A 40 -6.95 -13.72 -11.81
CA THR A 40 -6.84 -12.61 -12.77
C THR A 40 -5.61 -11.74 -12.58
N ARG A 41 -5.02 -11.72 -11.37
CA ARG A 41 -3.79 -11.00 -11.06
C ARG A 41 -2.51 -11.72 -11.47
N ALA A 42 -2.56 -13.04 -11.56
CA ALA A 42 -1.43 -13.88 -11.98
C ALA A 42 -1.22 -13.94 -13.51
N GLY A 43 -1.86 -13.06 -14.28
CA GLY A 43 -1.80 -13.04 -15.74
C GLY A 43 -3.08 -13.52 -16.43
N GLY A 44 -4.18 -13.57 -15.69
CA GLY A 44 -5.49 -13.97 -16.17
C GLY A 44 -6.27 -12.89 -16.93
N THR A 45 -7.53 -13.18 -17.23
CA THR A 45 -8.44 -12.35 -18.04
C THR A 45 -8.63 -10.94 -17.45
N TYR A 46 -8.60 -9.92 -18.32
CA TYR A 46 -8.89 -8.54 -17.93
C TYR A 46 -10.28 -8.39 -17.32
N VAL A 47 -10.36 -7.86 -16.11
CA VAL A 47 -11.61 -7.52 -15.43
C VAL A 47 -11.82 -6.02 -15.47
N PRO A 48 -12.94 -5.52 -16.03
CA PRO A 48 -13.25 -4.08 -16.04
C PRO A 48 -13.27 -3.50 -14.63
N PRO A 49 -12.82 -2.24 -14.42
CA PRO A 49 -12.74 -1.62 -13.11
C PRO A 49 -14.04 -1.59 -12.32
N ALA A 50 -15.18 -1.44 -13.01
CA ALA A 50 -16.51 -1.45 -12.38
C ALA A 50 -16.84 -2.82 -11.78
N ARG A 51 -16.57 -3.89 -12.53
CA ARG A 51 -16.80 -5.27 -12.07
C ARG A 51 -15.83 -5.64 -10.93
N LEU A 52 -14.58 -5.14 -11.00
CA LEU A 52 -13.61 -5.33 -9.93
C LEU A 52 -14.08 -4.68 -8.63
N ARG A 53 -14.63 -3.45 -8.69
CA ARG A 53 -15.21 -2.77 -7.52
C ARG A 53 -16.38 -3.54 -6.94
N ALA A 54 -17.33 -3.99 -7.76
CA ALA A 54 -18.46 -4.79 -7.29
C ALA A 54 -18.01 -6.08 -6.59
N LEU A 55 -17.04 -6.81 -7.15
CA LEU A 55 -16.47 -8.01 -6.53
C LEU A 55 -15.74 -7.70 -5.22
N MET A 56 -15.07 -6.54 -5.12
CA MET A 56 -14.44 -6.10 -3.88
C MET A 56 -15.46 -5.75 -2.80
N ASP A 57 -16.56 -5.09 -3.17
CA ASP A 57 -17.64 -4.74 -2.24
C ASP A 57 -18.37 -5.98 -1.73
N ASP A 58 -18.62 -6.96 -2.59
CA ASP A 58 -19.21 -8.24 -2.23
C ASP A 58 -18.28 -9.06 -1.31
N ALA A 59 -17.00 -9.09 -1.61
CA ALA A 59 -15.99 -9.73 -0.76
C ALA A 59 -15.84 -9.04 0.60
N ALA A 60 -15.96 -7.69 0.64
CA ALA A 60 -15.93 -6.92 1.89
C ALA A 60 -17.15 -7.19 2.78
N ARG A 61 -18.33 -7.36 2.17
CA ARG A 61 -19.56 -7.71 2.89
C ARG A 61 -19.51 -9.12 3.48
N ALA A 62 -18.81 -10.04 2.78
CA ALA A 62 -18.74 -11.43 3.20
C ALA A 62 -17.79 -11.65 4.39
N ASP A 63 -16.57 -11.12 4.32
CA ASP A 63 -15.57 -11.23 5.39
C ASP A 63 -14.46 -10.16 5.28
N PRO A 64 -14.60 -9.03 6.01
CA PRO A 64 -13.62 -7.95 5.98
C PRO A 64 -12.27 -8.33 6.64
N SER A 65 -12.21 -9.38 7.45
CA SER A 65 -10.98 -9.84 8.10
C SER A 65 -10.17 -10.82 7.26
N SER A 66 -10.72 -11.28 6.12
CA SER A 66 -10.06 -12.21 5.21
C SER A 66 -8.68 -11.68 4.76
N ALA A 67 -7.65 -12.54 4.80
CA ALA A 67 -6.29 -12.21 4.39
C ALA A 67 -6.20 -11.75 2.93
N THR A 68 -7.03 -12.31 2.06
CA THR A 68 -7.12 -11.94 0.64
C THR A 68 -7.69 -10.53 0.47
N PHE A 69 -8.78 -10.20 1.16
CA PHE A 69 -9.37 -8.87 1.18
C PHE A 69 -8.40 -7.83 1.73
N GLN A 70 -7.70 -8.12 2.83
CA GLN A 70 -6.70 -7.24 3.40
C GLN A 70 -5.52 -6.98 2.43
N ARG A 71 -5.07 -7.99 1.70
CA ARG A 71 -4.03 -7.82 0.66
C ARG A 71 -4.51 -6.93 -0.49
N MET A 72 -5.74 -7.10 -0.95
CA MET A 72 -6.32 -6.28 -2.01
C MET A 72 -6.43 -4.81 -1.58
N ASN A 73 -6.95 -4.56 -0.37
CA ASN A 73 -7.02 -3.21 0.19
C ASN A 73 -5.64 -2.57 0.36
N TRP A 74 -4.65 -3.37 0.78
CA TRP A 74 -3.27 -2.90 0.89
C TRP A 74 -2.67 -2.50 -0.45
N GLU A 75 -2.93 -3.27 -1.49
CA GLU A 75 -2.46 -2.93 -2.84
C GLU A 75 -3.22 -1.75 -3.45
N ALA A 76 -4.52 -1.62 -3.19
CA ALA A 76 -5.29 -0.45 -3.58
C ALA A 76 -4.75 0.82 -2.91
N LEU A 77 -4.49 0.77 -1.59
CA LEU A 77 -3.86 1.85 -0.84
C LEU A 77 -2.47 2.19 -1.39
N ARG A 78 -1.65 1.18 -1.69
CA ARG A 78 -0.33 1.37 -2.30
C ARG A 78 -0.42 2.09 -3.64
N LYS A 79 -1.33 1.66 -4.52
CA LYS A 79 -1.53 2.28 -5.85
C LYS A 79 -2.00 3.72 -5.71
N SER A 80 -2.94 3.99 -4.80
CA SER A 80 -3.45 5.34 -4.53
C SER A 80 -2.34 6.26 -4.05
N ILE A 81 -1.60 5.88 -3.00
CA ILE A 81 -0.49 6.69 -2.46
C ILE A 81 0.59 6.93 -3.52
N THR A 82 1.02 5.89 -4.24
CA THR A 82 2.05 6.02 -5.27
C THR A 82 1.58 6.92 -6.41
N GLY A 83 0.31 6.77 -6.83
CA GLY A 83 -0.28 7.60 -7.88
C GLY A 83 -0.37 9.08 -7.49
N LEU A 84 -0.72 9.38 -6.24
CA LEU A 84 -0.76 10.75 -5.73
C LEU A 84 0.64 11.36 -5.62
N VAL A 85 1.61 10.62 -5.06
CA VAL A 85 3.00 11.08 -4.92
C VAL A 85 3.64 11.38 -6.29
N ASN A 86 3.38 10.54 -7.31
CA ASN A 86 3.94 10.75 -8.65
C ASN A 86 3.31 11.93 -9.41
N LYS A 87 2.14 12.42 -8.97
CA LYS A 87 1.46 13.57 -9.58
C LYS A 87 1.83 14.90 -8.91
N VAL A 88 2.62 14.88 -7.84
CA VAL A 88 2.95 16.09 -7.07
C VAL A 88 3.76 17.06 -7.91
N ALA A 89 3.31 18.30 -7.96
CA ALA A 89 3.99 19.45 -8.54
C ALA A 89 3.81 20.67 -7.65
N ALA A 90 4.58 21.74 -7.86
CA ALA A 90 4.48 22.96 -7.06
C ALA A 90 3.07 23.55 -7.06
N ASP A 91 2.41 23.51 -8.23
CA ASP A 91 1.10 24.13 -8.44
C ASP A 91 -0.05 23.34 -7.78
N ASN A 92 0.06 22.01 -7.70
CA ASN A 92 -1.02 21.14 -7.26
C ASN A 92 -0.85 20.55 -5.84
N ILE A 93 0.23 20.89 -5.14
CA ILE A 93 0.58 20.30 -3.83
C ILE A 93 -0.57 20.40 -2.82
N LYS A 94 -1.34 21.49 -2.83
CA LYS A 94 -2.50 21.70 -1.94
C LYS A 94 -3.59 20.65 -2.16
N HIS A 95 -3.93 20.39 -3.42
CA HIS A 95 -4.95 19.40 -3.78
C HIS A 95 -4.48 17.97 -3.45
N ILE A 96 -3.23 17.66 -3.76
CA ILE A 96 -2.64 16.35 -3.46
C ILE A 96 -2.62 16.07 -1.95
N VAL A 97 -2.32 17.09 -1.13
CA VAL A 97 -2.36 16.96 0.33
C VAL A 97 -3.78 16.64 0.81
N LEU A 98 -4.79 17.34 0.29
CA LEU A 98 -6.19 17.05 0.64
C LEU A 98 -6.59 15.64 0.23
N ASP A 99 -6.24 15.21 -0.98
CA ASP A 99 -6.51 13.87 -1.49
C ASP A 99 -5.81 12.78 -0.66
N LEU A 100 -4.58 13.04 -0.21
CA LEU A 100 -3.84 12.13 0.66
C LEU A 100 -4.50 11.96 2.03
N PHE A 101 -5.01 13.05 2.62
CA PHE A 101 -5.68 12.99 3.92
C PHE A 101 -7.12 12.46 3.83
N ALA A 102 -7.86 12.79 2.77
CA ALA A 102 -9.24 12.35 2.59
C ALA A 102 -9.36 10.94 2.00
N GLY A 103 -8.51 10.60 1.02
CA GLY A 103 -8.63 9.37 0.23
C GLY A 103 -7.67 8.24 0.63
N ALA A 104 -6.60 8.54 1.36
CA ALA A 104 -5.61 7.54 1.74
C ALA A 104 -5.44 7.45 3.26
N ASN A 105 -5.55 6.25 3.81
CA ASN A 105 -5.23 6.05 5.23
C ASN A 105 -3.71 6.11 5.43
N LEU A 106 -3.16 7.31 5.63
CA LEU A 106 -1.72 7.54 5.86
C LEU A 106 -1.20 6.93 7.16
N ILE A 107 -2.05 6.76 8.17
CA ILE A 107 -1.65 6.13 9.43
C ILE A 107 -1.24 4.69 9.17
N ARG A 108 -2.08 3.93 8.46
CA ARG A 108 -1.79 2.56 8.04
C ARG A 108 -0.73 2.53 6.93
N GLY A 109 -0.83 3.47 5.97
CA GLY A 109 0.02 3.58 4.79
C GLY A 109 1.34 4.33 4.99
N ARG A 110 1.72 4.73 6.23
CA ARG A 110 2.94 5.51 6.49
C ARG A 110 4.19 4.93 5.83
N GLY A 111 4.35 3.61 5.91
CA GLY A 111 5.49 2.92 5.30
C GLY A 111 5.45 2.90 3.77
N LEU A 112 4.26 2.88 3.17
CA LEU A 112 4.06 2.97 1.72
C LEU A 112 4.37 4.39 1.23
N PHE A 113 3.87 5.41 1.93
CA PHE A 113 4.14 6.81 1.62
C PHE A 113 5.64 7.11 1.64
N CYS A 114 6.34 6.79 2.74
CA CYS A 114 7.78 7.01 2.83
C CYS A 114 8.56 6.32 1.69
N ARG A 115 8.18 5.09 1.34
CA ARG A 115 8.83 4.37 0.23
C ARG A 115 8.54 5.01 -1.12
N SER A 116 7.31 5.43 -1.37
CA SER A 116 6.91 6.07 -2.62
C SER A 116 7.61 7.40 -2.83
N ILE A 117 7.68 8.25 -1.79
CA ILE A 117 8.32 9.58 -1.89
C ILE A 117 9.84 9.46 -2.07
N MET A 118 10.49 8.54 -1.36
CA MET A 118 11.92 8.27 -1.53
C MET A 118 12.24 7.79 -2.94
N HIS A 119 11.42 6.89 -3.48
CA HIS A 119 11.61 6.38 -4.84
C HIS A 119 11.33 7.45 -5.91
N ALA A 120 10.26 8.23 -5.76
CA ALA A 120 9.96 9.34 -6.68
C ALA A 120 11.08 10.39 -6.68
N GLN A 121 11.63 10.73 -5.52
CA GLN A 121 12.74 11.68 -5.39
C GLN A 121 14.04 11.14 -6.03
N GLU A 122 14.35 9.86 -5.85
CA GLU A 122 15.54 9.22 -6.46
C GLU A 122 15.49 9.28 -7.98
N LEU A 123 14.29 9.15 -8.58
CA LEU A 123 14.07 9.24 -10.02
C LEU A 123 14.06 10.68 -10.56
N SER A 124 13.71 11.65 -9.72
CA SER A 124 13.47 13.04 -10.15
C SER A 124 14.08 14.04 -9.15
N LEU A 125 15.40 14.15 -9.15
CA LEU A 125 16.16 14.96 -8.19
C LEU A 125 15.78 16.44 -8.17
N HIS A 126 15.46 17.04 -9.32
CA HIS A 126 15.05 18.44 -9.40
C HIS A 126 13.71 18.76 -8.74
N PHE A 127 12.85 17.74 -8.52
CA PHE A 127 11.62 17.90 -7.75
C PHE A 127 11.81 17.68 -6.23
N THR A 128 13.03 17.47 -5.78
CA THR A 128 13.33 17.26 -4.33
C THR A 128 12.74 18.34 -3.44
N PRO A 129 12.79 19.66 -3.74
CA PRO A 129 12.17 20.67 -2.89
C PRO A 129 10.65 20.51 -2.75
N VAL A 130 9.97 20.07 -3.82
CA VAL A 130 8.51 19.83 -3.81
C VAL A 130 8.19 18.63 -2.94
N PHE A 131 8.95 17.54 -3.04
CA PHE A 131 8.79 16.38 -2.18
C PHE A 131 9.09 16.69 -0.71
N ALA A 132 10.09 17.53 -0.45
CA ALA A 132 10.40 17.97 0.91
C ALA A 132 9.27 18.84 1.49
N ALA A 133 8.69 19.74 0.71
CA ALA A 133 7.54 20.54 1.11
C ALA A 133 6.31 19.65 1.39
N LEU A 134 6.03 18.66 0.54
CA LEU A 134 4.97 17.68 0.80
C LEU A 134 5.20 16.94 2.12
N ALA A 135 6.41 16.46 2.36
CA ALA A 135 6.77 15.76 3.59
C ALA A 135 6.61 16.68 4.82
N ALA A 136 7.00 17.95 4.71
CA ALA A 136 6.85 18.94 5.77
C ALA A 136 5.37 19.19 6.13
N ILE A 137 4.50 19.36 5.14
CA ILE A 137 3.06 19.53 5.37
C ILE A 137 2.47 18.30 6.08
N ILE A 138 2.84 17.09 5.65
CA ILE A 138 2.36 15.86 6.29
C ILE A 138 2.92 15.75 7.71
N ASN A 139 4.18 16.11 7.93
CA ASN A 139 4.82 16.09 9.25
C ASN A 139 4.09 16.99 10.26
N THR A 140 3.53 18.12 9.86
CA THR A 140 2.78 19.01 10.77
C THR A 140 1.53 18.35 11.34
N LYS A 141 0.92 17.40 10.63
CA LYS A 141 -0.28 16.68 11.06
C LYS A 141 0.03 15.27 11.60
N LEU A 142 1.04 14.63 11.05
CA LEU A 142 1.43 13.25 11.35
C LEU A 142 2.95 13.15 11.57
N PRO A 143 3.46 13.60 12.75
CA PRO A 143 4.91 13.66 13.02
C PRO A 143 5.62 12.31 12.88
N PHE A 144 4.96 11.22 13.24
CA PHE A 144 5.51 9.86 13.12
C PHE A 144 5.79 9.43 11.67
N VAL A 145 5.17 10.10 10.66
CA VAL A 145 5.47 9.85 9.24
C VAL A 145 6.79 10.51 8.87
N GLY A 146 7.00 11.76 9.32
CA GLY A 146 8.27 12.47 9.13
C GLY A 146 9.44 11.76 9.79
N GLU A 147 9.28 11.34 11.04
CA GLU A 147 10.28 10.57 11.78
C GLU A 147 10.65 9.28 11.05
N LEU A 148 9.67 8.50 10.60
CA LEU A 148 9.91 7.28 9.83
C LEU A 148 10.63 7.55 8.51
N LEU A 149 10.29 8.64 7.82
CA LEU A 149 10.94 9.05 6.57
C LEU A 149 12.42 9.36 6.81
N VAL A 150 12.72 10.18 7.81
CA VAL A 150 14.09 10.57 8.17
C VAL A 150 14.91 9.34 8.57
N HIS A 151 14.37 8.48 9.41
CA HIS A 151 15.04 7.24 9.83
C HIS A 151 15.40 6.33 8.63
N ARG A 152 14.50 6.23 7.66
CA ARG A 152 14.76 5.47 6.43
C ARG A 152 15.81 6.13 5.53
N LEU A 153 15.78 7.46 5.41
CA LEU A 153 16.77 8.23 4.63
C LEU A 153 18.17 8.07 5.23
N VAL A 154 18.31 8.21 6.55
CA VAL A 154 19.60 8.00 7.25
C VAL A 154 20.09 6.56 7.05
N SER A 155 19.20 5.59 7.16
CA SER A 155 19.54 4.19 6.93
C SER A 155 19.96 3.92 5.48
N GLN A 156 19.31 4.58 4.51
CA GLN A 156 19.67 4.50 3.10
C GLN A 156 21.02 5.18 2.82
N PHE A 157 21.25 6.37 3.38
CA PHE A 157 22.52 7.07 3.31
C PHE A 157 23.68 6.20 3.81
N ARG A 158 23.59 5.69 5.04
CA ARG A 158 24.61 4.82 5.63
C ARG A 158 24.92 3.58 4.77
N ARG A 159 23.91 3.04 4.12
CA ARG A 159 24.05 1.87 3.24
C ARG A 159 24.70 2.24 1.91
N SER A 160 24.29 3.33 1.27
CA SER A 160 24.85 3.82 0.01
C SER A 160 26.29 4.29 0.19
N PHE A 161 26.58 4.98 1.29
CA PHE A 161 27.93 5.40 1.65
C PHE A 161 28.90 4.22 1.80
N ARG A 162 28.53 3.19 2.59
CA ARG A 162 29.34 1.98 2.76
C ARG A 162 29.54 1.18 1.47
N ARG A 163 28.59 1.26 0.53
CA ARG A 163 28.67 0.57 -0.77
C ARG A 163 29.35 1.42 -1.86
N ASN A 164 29.71 2.64 -1.54
CA ASN A 164 30.21 3.62 -2.51
C ASN A 164 29.27 3.84 -3.70
N ASP A 165 27.95 3.83 -3.44
CA ASP A 165 26.89 4.11 -4.42
C ASP A 165 26.66 5.64 -4.47
N LYS A 166 27.50 6.33 -5.25
CA LYS A 166 27.52 7.80 -5.35
C LYS A 166 26.16 8.40 -5.75
N PRO A 167 25.46 7.89 -6.80
CA PRO A 167 24.17 8.44 -7.19
C PRO A 167 23.14 8.42 -6.07
N LYS A 168 23.00 7.28 -5.37
CA LYS A 168 22.05 7.15 -4.26
C LYS A 168 22.45 7.96 -3.04
N CYS A 169 23.74 8.03 -2.76
CA CYS A 169 24.26 8.87 -1.68
C CYS A 169 23.90 10.32 -1.91
N HIS A 170 24.17 10.84 -3.13
CA HIS A 170 23.83 12.21 -3.52
C HIS A 170 22.33 12.48 -3.44
N ALA A 171 21.49 11.61 -4.01
CA ALA A 171 20.03 11.75 -3.95
C ALA A 171 19.51 11.82 -2.51
N THR A 172 20.00 10.94 -1.64
CA THR A 172 19.59 10.88 -0.24
C THR A 172 20.03 12.11 0.54
N LEU A 173 21.27 12.59 0.32
CA LEU A 173 21.80 13.78 0.95
C LEU A 173 21.03 15.03 0.52
N GLN A 174 20.75 15.17 -0.76
CA GLN A 174 19.95 16.27 -1.29
C GLN A 174 18.56 16.30 -0.63
N PHE A 175 17.92 15.16 -0.47
CA PHE A 175 16.61 15.09 0.19
C PHE A 175 16.71 15.47 1.67
N LEU A 176 17.70 14.96 2.41
CA LEU A 176 17.93 15.33 3.80
C LEU A 176 18.19 16.83 3.96
N ALA A 177 19.00 17.44 3.09
CA ALA A 177 19.26 18.88 3.12
C ALA A 177 17.97 19.71 2.94
N HIS A 178 17.11 19.31 1.99
CA HIS A 178 15.82 19.99 1.81
C HIS A 178 14.86 19.76 3.00
N LEU A 179 14.90 18.60 3.66
CA LEU A 179 14.11 18.36 4.87
C LEU A 179 14.60 19.20 6.07
N VAL A 180 15.92 19.46 6.17
CA VAL A 180 16.47 20.41 7.15
C VAL A 180 15.97 21.82 6.84
N ASN A 181 16.02 22.27 5.58
CA ASN A 181 15.50 23.58 5.16
C ASN A 181 14.01 23.74 5.48
N GLN A 182 13.22 22.66 5.40
CA GLN A 182 11.81 22.64 5.76
C GLN A 182 11.54 22.42 7.26
N ARG A 183 12.59 22.41 8.10
CA ARG A 183 12.51 22.21 9.55
C ARG A 183 11.82 20.89 9.96
N VAL A 184 11.85 19.88 9.11
CA VAL A 184 11.41 18.52 9.42
C VAL A 184 12.48 17.77 10.20
N VAL A 185 13.74 18.12 9.95
CA VAL A 185 14.94 17.52 10.56
C VAL A 185 15.75 18.62 11.23
N HIS A 186 16.35 18.29 12.37
CA HIS A 186 17.23 19.21 13.08
C HIS A 186 18.57 19.35 12.35
N GLU A 187 19.16 20.54 12.43
CA GLU A 187 20.42 20.91 11.78
C GLU A 187 21.60 20.04 12.20
N LEU A 188 21.60 19.54 13.44
CA LEU A 188 22.65 18.65 13.97
C LEU A 188 22.88 17.43 13.08
N LEU A 189 21.83 16.85 12.48
CA LEU A 189 21.99 15.72 11.57
C LEU A 189 22.83 16.10 10.33
N ALA A 190 22.62 17.30 9.80
CA ALA A 190 23.41 17.80 8.66
C ALA A 190 24.88 17.97 9.04
N LEU A 191 25.15 18.52 10.25
CA LEU A 191 26.53 18.68 10.77
C LEU A 191 27.21 17.32 10.99
N GLU A 192 26.51 16.35 11.57
CA GLU A 192 27.05 14.98 11.76
C GLU A 192 27.40 14.32 10.42
N ILE A 193 26.55 14.51 9.40
CA ILE A 193 26.83 13.99 8.05
C ILE A 193 28.05 14.68 7.43
N LEU A 194 28.19 16.00 7.59
CA LEU A 194 29.35 16.75 7.10
C LEU A 194 30.65 16.29 7.78
N VAL A 195 30.62 16.09 9.09
CA VAL A 195 31.77 15.54 9.84
C VAL A 195 32.15 14.17 9.28
N LEU A 196 31.18 13.28 9.12
CA LEU A 196 31.43 11.94 8.57
C LEU A 196 32.07 11.97 7.16
N LEU A 197 31.60 12.88 6.29
CA LEU A 197 32.12 13.02 4.92
C LEU A 197 33.54 13.61 4.88
N LEU A 198 33.89 14.48 5.85
CA LEU A 198 35.22 15.06 5.98
C LEU A 198 36.23 14.07 6.57
N GLU A 199 35.81 13.26 7.54
CA GLU A 199 36.67 12.25 8.17
C GLU A 199 36.95 11.07 7.24
N HIS A 200 35.97 10.72 6.37
CA HIS A 200 36.06 9.56 5.47
C HIS A 200 35.76 9.97 4.02
N PRO A 201 36.66 10.73 3.36
CA PRO A 201 36.47 11.12 1.97
C PRO A 201 36.50 9.88 1.07
N THR A 202 35.56 9.79 0.09
CA THR A 202 35.42 8.67 -0.85
C THR A 202 35.79 9.09 -2.29
#